data_efcd2d6c63c3686d8cadf4f9c75be9b4
#
_entry.id   efcd2d6c63c3686d8cadf4f9c75be9b4
#
_cell.length_a   1.000
_cell.length_b   1.000
_cell.length_c   1.000
_cell.angle_alpha   90.00
_cell.angle_beta   90.00
_cell.angle_gamma   90.00
#
_symmetry.space_group_name_H-M   'P 1'
#
loop_
_entity.id
_entity.type
_entity.pdbx_description
1 polymer ?
#
loop_
_entity_poly.entity_id
_entity_poly.type
_entity_poly.pdbx_seq_one_letter_code
_entity_poly.pdbx_strand_id
1 'polypeptide(L)'
;MSSPQSKIHFVDAFPAFNEVDLCLFRIRYLRNVVNHFVIAESSISHSGKTKELVFQNWFREREHEFPYVTIIHVNLEGLTDSWSREIYTREYLQDYIYSTYLKSNFIISDLDEIPSRSQVEAMAGREEYVHFSTPTYYRKLNLRLTDGHSAWSRGVMGHTSLVQLPNGGRFTKLPLLTGVDHGAHFSYLVRDNKGFDAKLEGFAHVELNQPVLKTKAFLKFVDDFQVDHLGRLNEIGNGLLEFIPKEKFNDLQRRLFEMFPDFAVESKTQFSRKQRLLASFIVTMIVNQPKKAQDLSNFFISKQFSLYFLAKIFPCLLSGILSFLTSISKRKVKLLKSQYISVQ
;
A
#
# COMPACT_ATOMS: atom_id res chain seq x y z
N MET A 1 -34.54 18.22 28.42
CA MET A 1 -34.11 18.69 27.08
C MET A 1 -32.68 18.31 26.94
N SER A 2 -32.39 17.21 26.22
CA SER A 2 -31.01 16.81 25.91
C SER A 2 -30.43 17.83 24.95
N SER A 3 -29.31 18.44 25.30
CA SER A 3 -28.53 19.29 24.38
C SER A 3 -28.28 18.53 23.08
N PRO A 4 -28.38 19.17 21.90
CA PRO A 4 -27.98 18.50 20.68
C PRO A 4 -26.49 18.15 20.84
N GLN A 5 -26.16 16.87 20.93
CA GLN A 5 -24.79 16.40 20.81
C GLN A 5 -24.26 17.01 19.50
N SER A 6 -23.27 17.89 19.62
CA SER A 6 -22.59 18.46 18.48
C SER A 6 -22.07 17.26 17.66
N LYS A 7 -22.61 17.13 16.46
CA LYS A 7 -22.29 16.00 15.57
C LYS A 7 -20.78 16.06 15.32
N ILE A 8 -20.04 15.11 15.87
CA ILE A 8 -18.59 15.02 15.68
C ILE A 8 -18.33 14.97 14.19
N HIS A 9 -17.51 15.89 13.72
CA HIS A 9 -17.18 16.00 12.30
C HIS A 9 -15.91 15.23 11.99
N PHE A 10 -15.96 14.29 11.06
CA PHE A 10 -14.83 13.51 10.56
C PHE A 10 -14.52 13.86 9.12
N VAL A 11 -13.25 14.13 8.84
CA VAL A 11 -12.71 14.36 7.49
C VAL A 11 -11.75 13.24 7.14
N ASP A 12 -11.95 12.58 6.01
CA ASP A 12 -11.04 11.58 5.45
C ASP A 12 -10.28 12.18 4.28
N ALA A 13 -8.94 12.22 4.38
CA ALA A 13 -8.08 12.89 3.40
C ALA A 13 -6.98 11.95 2.90
N PHE A 14 -6.80 11.91 1.58
CA PHE A 14 -5.82 11.03 0.96
C PHE A 14 -5.35 11.53 -0.41
N PRO A 15 -4.07 11.25 -0.76
CA PRO A 15 -3.59 11.45 -2.12
C PRO A 15 -4.19 10.38 -3.04
N ALA A 16 -4.49 10.73 -4.29
CA ALA A 16 -5.01 9.81 -5.28
C ALA A 16 -4.24 9.91 -6.60
N PHE A 17 -4.05 8.77 -7.26
CA PHE A 17 -3.29 8.68 -8.51
C PHE A 17 -4.19 8.35 -9.72
N ASN A 18 -4.77 7.14 -9.78
CA ASN A 18 -5.66 6.70 -10.87
C ASN A 18 -6.66 5.61 -10.45
N GLU A 19 -6.71 5.26 -9.16
CA GLU A 19 -7.51 4.15 -8.62
C GLU A 19 -8.96 4.59 -8.31
N VAL A 20 -9.71 5.00 -9.32
CA VAL A 20 -11.09 5.53 -9.15
C VAL A 20 -12.01 4.52 -8.46
N ASP A 21 -11.95 3.24 -8.84
CA ASP A 21 -12.79 2.20 -8.23
C ASP A 21 -12.55 2.06 -6.72
N LEU A 22 -11.29 2.04 -6.31
CA LEU A 22 -10.94 1.93 -4.89
C LEU A 22 -11.31 3.19 -4.12
N CYS A 23 -11.17 4.36 -4.74
CA CYS A 23 -11.63 5.63 -4.18
C CYS A 23 -13.13 5.64 -3.94
N LEU A 24 -13.92 5.25 -4.94
CA LEU A 24 -15.38 5.15 -4.80
C LEU A 24 -15.81 4.15 -3.73
N PHE A 25 -15.10 3.03 -3.66
CA PHE A 25 -15.32 2.06 -2.60
C PHE A 25 -15.05 2.68 -1.22
N ARG A 26 -13.87 3.32 -1.01
CA ARG A 26 -13.50 3.98 0.26
C ARG A 26 -14.54 4.99 0.70
N ILE A 27 -14.97 5.85 -0.20
CA ILE A 27 -15.99 6.86 0.07
C ILE A 27 -17.31 6.18 0.50
N ARG A 28 -17.82 5.23 -0.27
CA ARG A 28 -19.08 4.53 0.04
C ARG A 28 -18.99 3.73 1.33
N TYR A 29 -17.84 3.07 1.56
CA TYR A 29 -17.64 2.29 2.76
C TYR A 29 -17.62 3.17 4.02
N LEU A 30 -16.95 4.30 4.01
CA LEU A 30 -16.79 5.17 5.18
C LEU A 30 -17.90 6.21 5.33
N ARG A 31 -18.79 6.40 4.35
CA ARG A 31 -19.79 7.49 4.32
C ARG A 31 -20.67 7.60 5.56
N ASN A 32 -20.92 6.51 6.27
CA ASN A 32 -21.76 6.53 7.47
C ASN A 32 -21.03 7.05 8.72
N VAL A 33 -19.68 7.04 8.72
CA VAL A 33 -18.81 7.44 9.84
C VAL A 33 -17.90 8.63 9.52
N VAL A 34 -17.80 9.02 8.23
CA VAL A 34 -17.06 10.17 7.73
C VAL A 34 -18.03 11.17 7.11
N ASN A 35 -17.86 12.45 7.44
CA ASN A 35 -18.73 13.51 6.97
C ASN A 35 -18.26 14.09 5.63
N HIS A 36 -16.93 14.22 5.44
CA HIS A 36 -16.35 14.83 4.26
C HIS A 36 -15.07 14.11 3.83
N PHE A 37 -14.84 14.06 2.50
CA PHE A 37 -13.67 13.44 1.89
C PHE A 37 -12.87 14.51 1.14
N VAL A 38 -11.56 14.56 1.37
CA VAL A 38 -10.65 15.47 0.68
C VAL A 38 -9.65 14.64 -0.11
N ILE A 39 -9.65 14.81 -1.42
CA ILE A 39 -8.79 14.06 -2.33
C ILE A 39 -7.75 14.99 -2.92
N ALA A 40 -6.48 14.74 -2.68
CA ALA A 40 -5.39 15.47 -3.29
C ALA A 40 -5.00 14.83 -4.62
N GLU A 41 -5.06 15.60 -5.69
CA GLU A 41 -4.64 15.19 -7.01
C GLU A 41 -3.66 16.21 -7.59
N SER A 42 -2.68 15.73 -8.37
CA SER A 42 -1.73 16.57 -9.10
C SER A 42 -1.67 16.16 -10.57
N SER A 43 -1.32 17.08 -11.45
CA SER A 43 -0.98 16.82 -12.85
C SER A 43 0.42 16.21 -13.04
N ILE A 44 1.18 16.09 -11.94
CA ILE A 44 2.50 15.47 -11.91
C ILE A 44 2.46 14.31 -10.90
N SER A 45 2.89 13.12 -11.30
CA SER A 45 3.04 11.96 -10.42
C SER A 45 4.21 12.13 -9.45
N HIS A 46 4.28 11.32 -8.39
CA HIS A 46 5.42 11.37 -7.47
C HIS A 46 6.74 11.02 -8.20
N SER A 47 6.72 10.17 -9.23
CA SER A 47 7.90 9.91 -10.07
C SER A 47 8.30 11.09 -10.98
N GLY A 48 7.51 12.17 -11.04
CA GLY A 48 7.77 13.36 -11.85
C GLY A 48 7.21 13.32 -13.28
N LYS A 49 6.41 12.30 -13.60
CA LYS A 49 5.76 12.20 -14.93
C LYS A 49 4.45 13.00 -14.94
N THR A 50 4.18 13.67 -16.04
CA THR A 50 2.86 14.30 -16.28
C THR A 50 1.76 13.25 -16.34
N LYS A 51 0.61 13.54 -15.77
CA LYS A 51 -0.59 12.69 -15.80
C LYS A 51 -1.87 13.51 -15.93
N GLU A 52 -2.95 12.87 -16.34
CA GLU A 52 -4.27 13.47 -16.35
C GLU A 52 -4.83 13.65 -14.94
N LEU A 53 -5.68 14.64 -14.76
CA LEU A 53 -6.46 14.89 -13.54
C LEU A 53 -7.72 14.02 -13.55
N VAL A 54 -7.53 12.72 -13.31
CA VAL A 54 -8.57 11.69 -13.44
C VAL A 54 -9.72 11.93 -12.45
N PHE A 55 -9.39 12.22 -11.19
CA PHE A 55 -10.39 12.43 -10.13
C PHE A 55 -11.11 13.75 -10.32
N GLN A 56 -10.38 14.84 -10.60
CA GLN A 56 -11.00 16.14 -10.85
C GLN A 56 -11.99 16.07 -12.00
N ASN A 57 -11.62 15.40 -13.10
CA ASN A 57 -12.51 15.25 -14.26
C ASN A 57 -13.73 14.39 -13.93
N TRP A 58 -13.50 13.24 -13.27
CA TRP A 58 -14.55 12.29 -12.94
C TRP A 58 -15.58 12.86 -11.95
N PHE A 59 -15.14 13.53 -10.87
CA PHE A 59 -16.01 14.10 -9.84
C PHE A 59 -16.71 15.38 -10.32
N ARG A 60 -16.06 16.19 -11.16
CA ARG A 60 -16.70 17.40 -11.72
C ARG A 60 -17.98 17.10 -12.48
N GLU A 61 -18.02 15.99 -13.22
CA GLU A 61 -19.20 15.54 -13.93
C GLU A 61 -20.32 15.02 -13.01
N ARG A 62 -19.97 14.72 -11.76
CA ARG A 62 -20.84 14.03 -10.76
C ARG A 62 -20.92 14.79 -9.43
N GLU A 63 -20.63 16.07 -9.42
CA GLU A 63 -20.58 16.88 -8.20
C GLU A 63 -21.87 16.78 -7.38
N HIS A 64 -23.03 16.74 -8.05
CA HIS A 64 -24.33 16.60 -7.41
C HIS A 64 -24.55 15.25 -6.70
N GLU A 65 -23.86 14.19 -7.12
CA GLU A 65 -23.90 12.87 -6.48
C GLU A 65 -22.98 12.80 -5.25
N PHE A 66 -21.92 13.62 -5.23
CA PHE A 66 -20.86 13.60 -4.21
C PHE A 66 -20.63 14.98 -3.54
N PRO A 67 -21.66 15.63 -2.99
CA PRO A 67 -21.52 16.98 -2.41
C PRO A 67 -20.64 17.02 -1.16
N TYR A 68 -20.21 15.87 -0.67
CA TYR A 68 -19.34 15.67 0.49
C TYR A 68 -17.90 15.31 0.08
N VAL A 69 -17.53 15.48 -1.18
CA VAL A 69 -16.18 15.24 -1.71
C VAL A 69 -15.60 16.55 -2.23
N THR A 70 -14.38 16.86 -1.81
CA THR A 70 -13.61 17.98 -2.35
C THR A 70 -12.34 17.43 -3.01
N ILE A 71 -12.10 17.83 -4.26
CA ILE A 71 -10.84 17.56 -4.94
C ILE A 71 -9.96 18.81 -4.83
N ILE A 72 -8.76 18.65 -4.27
CA ILE A 72 -7.77 19.73 -4.22
C ILE A 72 -6.63 19.43 -5.20
N HIS A 73 -6.26 20.44 -5.99
CA HIS A 73 -5.12 20.33 -6.91
C HIS A 73 -3.84 20.71 -6.18
N VAL A 74 -2.87 19.78 -6.16
CA VAL A 74 -1.56 20.00 -5.57
C VAL A 74 -0.55 20.29 -6.67
N ASN A 75 0.07 21.46 -6.65
CA ASN A 75 1.11 21.80 -7.60
C ASN A 75 2.46 21.19 -7.13
N LEU A 76 2.99 20.24 -7.89
CA LEU A 76 4.27 19.58 -7.64
C LEU A 76 5.40 20.07 -8.56
N GLU A 77 5.15 21.14 -9.33
CA GLU A 77 6.18 21.75 -10.17
C GLU A 77 7.35 22.26 -9.32
N GLY A 78 8.57 22.14 -9.86
CA GLY A 78 9.78 22.58 -9.16
C GLY A 78 10.32 21.61 -8.10
N LEU A 79 9.54 20.61 -7.66
CA LEU A 79 10.05 19.56 -6.78
C LEU A 79 10.82 18.52 -7.60
N THR A 80 12.09 18.27 -7.24
CA THR A 80 13.02 17.50 -8.08
C THR A 80 13.03 16.01 -7.79
N ASP A 81 12.74 15.57 -6.56
CA ASP A 81 12.76 14.17 -6.18
C ASP A 81 11.38 13.62 -5.82
N SER A 82 11.24 12.30 -5.92
CA SER A 82 9.96 11.61 -5.74
C SER A 82 9.42 11.67 -4.30
N TRP A 83 10.31 11.61 -3.32
CA TRP A 83 9.94 11.66 -1.92
C TRP A 83 9.50 13.04 -1.47
N SER A 84 10.18 14.10 -1.97
CA SER A 84 9.75 15.48 -1.72
C SER A 84 8.34 15.74 -2.26
N ARG A 85 7.98 15.18 -3.44
CA ARG A 85 6.62 15.29 -3.97
C ARG A 85 5.59 14.56 -3.09
N GLU A 86 5.93 13.37 -2.61
CA GLU A 86 5.06 12.59 -1.73
C GLU A 86 4.85 13.30 -0.39
N ILE A 87 5.92 13.77 0.25
CA ILE A 87 5.87 14.52 1.52
C ILE A 87 5.03 15.79 1.36
N TYR A 88 5.34 16.60 0.34
CA TYR A 88 4.62 17.84 0.07
C TYR A 88 3.13 17.63 -0.15
N THR A 89 2.74 16.55 -0.85
CA THR A 89 1.32 16.23 -1.06
C THR A 89 0.59 15.98 0.27
N ARG A 90 1.21 15.28 1.23
CA ARG A 90 0.61 15.02 2.55
C ARG A 90 0.58 16.27 3.43
N GLU A 91 1.62 17.09 3.40
CA GLU A 91 1.66 18.35 4.14
C GLU A 91 0.60 19.31 3.60
N TYR A 92 0.45 19.42 2.29
CA TYR A 92 -0.60 20.23 1.66
C TYR A 92 -2.01 19.76 2.04
N LEU A 93 -2.25 18.45 2.09
CA LEU A 93 -3.51 17.87 2.59
C LEU A 93 -3.77 18.26 4.04
N GLN A 94 -2.75 18.16 4.89
CA GLN A 94 -2.85 18.52 6.30
C GLN A 94 -3.15 20.01 6.48
N ASP A 95 -2.43 20.88 5.79
CA ASP A 95 -2.66 22.34 5.81
C ASP A 95 -4.09 22.69 5.40
N TYR A 96 -4.58 22.05 4.33
CA TYR A 96 -5.96 22.23 3.87
C TYR A 96 -6.99 21.81 4.93
N ILE A 97 -6.79 20.65 5.59
CA ILE A 97 -7.68 20.19 6.66
C ILE A 97 -7.71 21.16 7.83
N TYR A 98 -6.53 21.58 8.29
CA TYR A 98 -6.41 22.48 9.44
C TYR A 98 -6.98 23.87 9.19
N SER A 99 -6.88 24.37 7.97
CA SER A 99 -7.46 25.67 7.59
C SER A 99 -8.97 25.63 7.36
N THR A 100 -9.50 24.48 6.94
CA THR A 100 -10.88 24.37 6.48
C THR A 100 -11.82 23.73 7.51
N TYR A 101 -11.34 22.73 8.26
CA TYR A 101 -12.17 21.90 9.15
C TYR A 101 -11.76 22.07 10.61
N LEU A 102 -12.13 23.21 11.20
CA LEU A 102 -11.85 23.49 12.59
C LEU A 102 -12.61 22.57 13.55
N LYS A 103 -11.97 22.15 14.66
CA LYS A 103 -12.56 21.26 15.68
C LYS A 103 -13.14 19.96 15.10
N SER A 104 -12.41 19.34 14.19
CA SER A 104 -12.81 18.12 13.51
C SER A 104 -11.79 17.00 13.76
N ASN A 105 -12.28 15.78 13.87
CA ASN A 105 -11.40 14.62 13.72
C ASN A 105 -11.05 14.42 12.24
N PHE A 106 -9.89 13.89 11.97
CA PHE A 106 -9.44 13.62 10.60
C PHE A 106 -8.70 12.29 10.47
N ILE A 107 -8.65 11.82 9.24
CA ILE A 107 -7.86 10.69 8.78
C ILE A 107 -6.94 11.20 7.68
N ILE A 108 -5.64 10.91 7.75
CA ILE A 108 -4.68 11.08 6.64
C ILE A 108 -3.99 9.74 6.42
N SER A 109 -4.17 9.18 5.23
CA SER A 109 -3.54 7.91 4.82
C SER A 109 -3.44 7.83 3.32
N ASP A 110 -2.77 6.81 2.78
CA ASP A 110 -2.85 6.55 1.34
C ASP A 110 -4.25 6.05 0.96
N LEU A 111 -4.66 6.26 -0.29
CA LEU A 111 -5.98 5.85 -0.79
C LEU A 111 -6.28 4.37 -0.49
N ASP A 112 -5.28 3.53 -0.59
CA ASP A 112 -5.39 2.08 -0.39
C ASP A 112 -5.21 1.61 1.06
N GLU A 113 -4.97 2.54 2.01
CA GLU A 113 -4.93 2.32 3.46
C GLU A 113 -6.29 2.69 4.08
N ILE A 114 -7.27 1.80 4.00
CA ILE A 114 -8.64 2.08 4.40
C ILE A 114 -8.86 1.63 5.85
N PRO A 115 -9.20 2.54 6.78
CA PRO A 115 -9.57 2.14 8.15
C PRO A 115 -10.89 1.38 8.19
N SER A 116 -11.10 0.58 9.23
CA SER A 116 -12.43 0.05 9.51
C SER A 116 -13.34 1.15 10.07
N ARG A 117 -14.66 0.96 9.95
CA ARG A 117 -15.63 1.87 10.56
C ARG A 117 -15.45 1.96 12.07
N SER A 118 -15.20 0.82 12.74
CA SER A 118 -14.97 0.78 14.18
C SER A 118 -13.71 1.54 14.60
N GLN A 119 -12.66 1.60 13.76
CA GLN A 119 -11.50 2.45 14.03
C GLN A 119 -11.87 3.94 13.98
N VAL A 120 -12.66 4.36 13.00
CA VAL A 120 -13.13 5.75 12.90
C VAL A 120 -14.03 6.12 14.08
N GLU A 121 -15.01 5.27 14.40
CA GLU A 121 -15.93 5.47 15.53
C GLU A 121 -15.20 5.54 16.87
N ALA A 122 -14.15 4.72 17.06
CA ALA A 122 -13.35 4.74 18.29
C ALA A 122 -12.56 6.04 18.48
N MET A 123 -12.33 6.80 17.42
CA MET A 123 -11.66 8.10 17.48
C MET A 123 -12.61 9.28 17.60
N ALA A 124 -13.92 9.04 17.59
CA ALA A 124 -14.90 10.12 17.62
C ALA A 124 -14.78 10.96 18.90
N GLY A 125 -14.50 12.25 18.74
CA GLY A 125 -14.36 13.23 19.83
C GLY A 125 -13.07 13.12 20.64
N ARG A 126 -12.11 12.28 20.22
CA ARG A 126 -10.79 12.25 20.85
C ARG A 126 -9.90 13.33 20.27
N GLU A 127 -9.21 14.06 21.16
CA GLU A 127 -8.22 15.08 20.81
C GLU A 127 -6.81 14.50 21.00
N GLU A 128 -6.49 13.45 20.23
CA GLU A 128 -5.20 12.78 20.25
C GLU A 128 -4.79 12.33 18.83
N TYR A 129 -3.49 12.03 18.67
CA TYR A 129 -2.98 11.39 17.47
C TYR A 129 -2.78 9.90 17.69
N VAL A 130 -3.20 9.10 16.73
CA VAL A 130 -2.95 7.66 16.71
C VAL A 130 -2.60 7.17 15.30
N HIS A 131 -1.83 6.10 15.23
CA HIS A 131 -1.80 5.25 14.05
C HIS A 131 -2.93 4.23 14.09
N PHE A 132 -3.48 3.87 12.95
CA PHE A 132 -4.39 2.74 12.84
C PHE A 132 -3.75 1.60 12.04
N SER A 133 -4.07 0.37 12.44
CA SER A 133 -3.51 -0.84 11.84
C SER A 133 -4.36 -1.33 10.69
N THR A 134 -3.69 -1.65 9.57
CA THR A 134 -4.30 -2.22 8.38
C THR A 134 -3.50 -3.44 7.92
N PRO A 135 -4.04 -4.67 8.04
CA PRO A 135 -3.44 -5.84 7.41
C PRO A 135 -3.21 -5.58 5.92
N THR A 136 -2.03 -5.96 5.43
CA THR A 136 -1.63 -5.69 4.04
C THR A 136 -2.02 -6.85 3.12
N TYR A 137 -2.72 -6.50 2.05
CA TYR A 137 -3.11 -7.39 0.96
C TYR A 137 -2.43 -6.94 -0.33
N TYR A 138 -1.84 -7.89 -1.07
CA TYR A 138 -1.10 -7.58 -2.30
C TYR A 138 -1.82 -8.06 -3.54
N ARG A 139 -2.03 -7.12 -4.48
CA ARG A 139 -2.61 -7.34 -5.81
C ARG A 139 -4.02 -7.92 -5.82
N LYS A 140 -4.42 -8.62 -4.75
CA LYS A 140 -5.74 -9.23 -4.58
C LYS A 140 -6.24 -9.00 -3.17
N LEU A 141 -7.53 -8.73 -3.03
CA LEU A 141 -8.14 -8.40 -1.74
C LEU A 141 -8.10 -9.54 -0.72
N ASN A 142 -7.77 -10.74 -1.15
CA ASN A 142 -7.71 -11.95 -0.32
C ASN A 142 -6.34 -12.64 -0.28
N LEU A 143 -5.29 -11.97 -0.75
CA LEU A 143 -3.91 -12.40 -0.58
C LEU A 143 -3.21 -11.53 0.46
N ARG A 144 -3.22 -11.98 1.71
CA ARG A 144 -2.69 -11.26 2.87
C ARG A 144 -1.21 -11.58 3.10
N LEU A 145 -0.43 -10.57 3.46
CA LEU A 145 0.95 -10.76 3.94
C LEU A 145 0.94 -11.48 5.29
N THR A 146 1.85 -12.48 5.49
CA THR A 146 1.78 -13.41 6.63
C THR A 146 2.69 -13.12 7.79
N ASP A 147 3.63 -12.18 7.68
CA ASP A 147 4.69 -12.00 8.68
C ASP A 147 4.41 -10.92 9.71
N GLY A 148 5.26 -10.83 10.73
CA GLY A 148 5.15 -9.93 11.88
C GLY A 148 5.05 -8.43 11.53
N HIS A 149 5.26 -8.06 10.27
CA HIS A 149 4.93 -6.77 9.67
C HIS A 149 3.61 -6.82 8.88
N SER A 150 2.80 -7.84 9.11
CA SER A 150 1.51 -8.03 8.40
C SER A 150 0.49 -6.93 8.63
N ALA A 151 0.66 -6.12 9.68
CA ALA A 151 -0.15 -4.95 9.96
C ALA A 151 0.62 -3.68 9.63
N TRP A 152 0.26 -3.04 8.53
CA TRP A 152 0.75 -1.72 8.18
C TRP A 152 0.11 -0.68 9.10
N SER A 153 0.91 0.21 9.69
CA SER A 153 0.46 1.20 10.66
C SER A 153 1.07 2.57 10.33
N ARG A 154 0.67 3.14 9.18
CA ARG A 154 1.17 4.43 8.68
C ARG A 154 0.06 5.44 8.46
N GLY A 155 -1.19 5.01 8.38
CA GLY A 155 -2.32 5.91 8.39
C GLY A 155 -2.47 6.57 9.76
N VAL A 156 -2.84 7.84 9.78
CA VAL A 156 -2.93 8.69 10.97
C VAL A 156 -4.38 9.14 11.15
N MET A 157 -4.86 9.08 12.38
CA MET A 157 -6.06 9.76 12.82
C MET A 157 -5.67 10.81 13.86
N GLY A 158 -6.35 11.95 13.85
CA GLY A 158 -6.08 13.05 14.77
C GLY A 158 -7.24 14.02 14.88
N HIS A 159 -6.99 15.15 15.54
CA HIS A 159 -7.95 16.23 15.71
C HIS A 159 -7.31 17.57 15.37
N THR A 160 -8.03 18.47 14.70
CA THR A 160 -7.49 19.75 14.22
C THR A 160 -7.24 20.78 15.32
N SER A 161 -7.54 20.49 16.59
CA SER A 161 -7.11 21.29 17.73
C SER A 161 -5.63 21.07 18.10
N LEU A 162 -5.03 19.99 17.61
CA LEU A 162 -3.64 19.62 17.91
C LEU A 162 -2.68 20.33 16.96
N VAL A 163 -1.41 20.44 17.36
CA VAL A 163 -0.35 20.97 16.48
C VAL A 163 -0.08 19.99 15.32
N GLN A 164 0.09 20.53 14.14
CA GLN A 164 0.40 19.74 12.94
C GLN A 164 1.68 18.91 13.10
N LEU A 165 1.68 17.71 12.51
CA LEU A 165 2.83 16.80 12.52
C LEU A 165 3.54 16.82 11.16
N PRO A 166 4.88 16.72 11.12
CA PRO A 166 5.61 16.58 9.85
C PRO A 166 5.09 15.42 9.01
N ASN A 167 5.00 15.61 7.70
CA ASN A 167 4.51 14.59 6.74
C ASN A 167 3.17 13.97 7.16
N GLY A 168 2.22 14.76 7.68
CA GLY A 168 0.93 14.28 8.16
C GLY A 168 1.02 13.27 9.30
N GLY A 169 2.13 13.20 10.03
CA GLY A 169 2.35 12.24 11.13
C GLY A 169 2.78 10.83 10.69
N ARG A 170 2.91 10.55 9.38
CA ARG A 170 3.14 9.19 8.84
C ARG A 170 4.33 8.46 9.43
N PHE A 171 5.43 9.17 9.71
CA PHE A 171 6.65 8.61 10.29
C PHE A 171 6.90 9.02 11.74
N THR A 172 5.96 9.74 12.33
CA THR A 172 6.00 10.10 13.76
C THR A 172 5.66 8.86 14.59
N LYS A 173 6.36 8.67 15.71
CA LYS A 173 6.03 7.59 16.64
C LYS A 173 4.76 7.96 17.42
N LEU A 174 3.64 7.39 17.01
CA LEU A 174 2.33 7.60 17.62
C LEU A 174 1.83 6.32 18.31
N PRO A 175 0.91 6.43 19.29
CA PRO A 175 0.18 5.29 19.80
C PRO A 175 -0.56 4.55 18.70
N LEU A 176 -0.66 3.22 18.81
CA LEU A 176 -1.46 2.41 17.90
C LEU A 176 -2.88 2.28 18.47
N LEU A 177 -3.89 2.57 17.65
CA LEU A 177 -5.28 2.30 18.00
C LEU A 177 -5.52 0.80 18.06
N THR A 178 -5.91 0.31 19.23
CA THR A 178 -6.13 -1.12 19.54
C THR A 178 -7.53 -1.38 20.07
N GLY A 179 -7.91 -2.65 20.17
CA GLY A 179 -9.22 -3.05 20.74
C GLY A 179 -10.40 -2.90 19.78
N VAL A 180 -10.16 -2.67 18.50
CA VAL A 180 -11.18 -2.55 17.45
C VAL A 180 -10.78 -3.35 16.21
N ASP A 181 -11.74 -3.62 15.32
CA ASP A 181 -11.47 -4.31 14.07
C ASP A 181 -10.47 -3.52 13.21
N HIS A 182 -9.61 -4.25 12.53
CA HIS A 182 -8.63 -3.65 11.62
C HIS A 182 -9.26 -3.27 10.28
N GLY A 183 -8.74 -2.19 9.69
CA GLY A 183 -9.00 -1.85 8.30
C GLY A 183 -8.28 -2.78 7.30
N ALA A 184 -7.89 -2.27 6.15
CA ALA A 184 -7.08 -3.00 5.19
C ALA A 184 -6.19 -2.05 4.37
N HIS A 185 -4.97 -2.50 4.06
CA HIS A 185 -4.08 -1.87 3.09
C HIS A 185 -4.05 -2.72 1.83
N PHE A 186 -4.70 -2.24 0.77
CA PHE A 186 -4.82 -2.94 -0.51
C PHE A 186 -3.71 -2.52 -1.49
N SER A 187 -2.49 -2.91 -1.17
CA SER A 187 -1.32 -2.54 -1.97
C SER A 187 -1.38 -3.15 -3.38
N TYR A 188 -1.26 -2.29 -4.40
CA TYR A 188 -1.32 -2.69 -5.82
C TYR A 188 -2.63 -3.40 -6.22
N LEU A 189 -3.74 -3.11 -5.57
CA LEU A 189 -5.05 -3.61 -5.96
C LEU A 189 -5.56 -2.83 -7.17
N VAL A 190 -5.44 -3.44 -8.34
CA VAL A 190 -5.83 -2.86 -9.63
C VAL A 190 -6.54 -3.92 -10.48
N ARG A 191 -7.39 -3.49 -11.42
CA ARG A 191 -8.17 -4.43 -12.26
C ARG A 191 -7.31 -5.20 -13.23
N ASP A 192 -6.32 -4.56 -13.82
CA ASP A 192 -5.54 -5.13 -14.92
C ASP A 192 -4.06 -4.77 -14.84
N ASN A 193 -3.31 -5.32 -15.76
CA ASN A 193 -1.88 -5.06 -15.86
C ASN A 193 -1.56 -3.62 -16.23
N LYS A 194 -2.43 -2.89 -16.95
CA LYS A 194 -2.19 -1.49 -17.29
C LYS A 194 -2.24 -0.61 -16.05
N GLY A 195 -3.22 -0.85 -15.16
CA GLY A 195 -3.29 -0.17 -13.87
C GLY A 195 -2.09 -0.48 -12.99
N PHE A 196 -1.59 -1.73 -13.01
CA PHE A 196 -0.39 -2.13 -12.30
C PHE A 196 0.86 -1.42 -12.84
N ASP A 197 1.04 -1.39 -14.16
CA ASP A 197 2.15 -0.71 -14.82
C ASP A 197 2.15 0.79 -14.52
N ALA A 198 0.98 1.42 -14.62
CA ALA A 198 0.80 2.84 -14.31
C ALA A 198 1.17 3.14 -12.84
N LYS A 199 0.74 2.28 -11.90
CA LYS A 199 1.07 2.43 -10.49
C LYS A 199 2.58 2.32 -10.23
N LEU A 200 3.29 1.35 -10.84
CA LEU A 200 4.75 1.24 -10.75
C LEU A 200 5.46 2.46 -11.37
N GLU A 201 4.90 3.04 -12.42
CA GLU A 201 5.48 4.20 -13.11
C GLU A 201 5.27 5.52 -12.37
N GLY A 202 4.17 5.64 -11.63
CA GLY A 202 3.77 6.87 -10.93
C GLY A 202 4.28 7.00 -9.51
N PHE A 203 4.71 5.90 -8.90
CA PHE A 203 5.08 5.83 -7.48
C PHE A 203 6.38 6.56 -7.14
N ALA A 204 6.55 6.90 -5.84
CA ALA A 204 7.78 7.46 -5.32
C ALA A 204 8.96 6.45 -5.35
N HIS A 205 8.67 5.15 -5.25
CA HIS A 205 9.64 4.05 -5.38
C HIS A 205 10.03 3.79 -6.84
N VAL A 206 10.71 4.74 -7.47
CA VAL A 206 11.10 4.66 -8.89
C VAL A 206 12.03 3.48 -9.20
N GLU A 207 12.76 2.98 -8.21
CA GLU A 207 13.63 1.80 -8.29
C GLU A 207 12.86 0.50 -8.58
N LEU A 208 11.57 0.46 -8.26
CA LEU A 208 10.68 -0.67 -8.52
C LEU A 208 10.08 -0.64 -9.93
N ASN A 209 10.26 0.44 -10.68
CA ASN A 209 9.76 0.55 -12.05
C ASN A 209 10.63 -0.23 -13.04
N GLN A 210 10.65 -1.55 -12.93
CA GLN A 210 11.46 -2.45 -13.74
C GLN A 210 10.62 -3.16 -14.79
N PRO A 211 11.11 -3.30 -16.05
CA PRO A 211 10.36 -3.95 -17.13
C PRO A 211 9.90 -5.37 -16.80
N VAL A 212 10.72 -6.14 -16.08
CA VAL A 212 10.40 -7.53 -15.70
C VAL A 212 9.14 -7.62 -14.84
N LEU A 213 8.93 -6.66 -13.91
CA LEU A 213 7.76 -6.64 -13.02
C LEU A 213 6.45 -6.42 -13.78
N LYS A 214 6.51 -5.85 -14.99
CA LYS A 214 5.37 -5.55 -15.86
C LYS A 214 5.02 -6.69 -16.82
N THR A 215 5.82 -7.76 -16.87
CA THR A 215 5.54 -8.87 -17.79
C THR A 215 4.40 -9.75 -17.28
N LYS A 216 3.49 -10.15 -18.19
CA LYS A 216 2.39 -11.08 -17.85
C LYS A 216 2.90 -12.39 -17.25
N ALA A 217 4.05 -12.88 -17.72
CA ALA A 217 4.65 -14.12 -17.23
C ALA A 217 5.12 -13.99 -15.77
N PHE A 218 5.76 -12.86 -15.42
CA PHE A 218 6.16 -12.57 -14.04
C PHE A 218 4.94 -12.43 -13.12
N LEU A 219 3.95 -11.64 -13.54
CA LEU A 219 2.73 -11.44 -12.75
C LEU A 219 1.97 -12.76 -12.53
N LYS A 220 1.88 -13.60 -13.59
CA LYS A 220 1.32 -14.95 -13.44
C LYS A 220 2.12 -15.81 -12.47
N PHE A 221 3.45 -15.75 -12.52
CA PHE A 221 4.31 -16.49 -11.59
C PHE A 221 4.05 -16.10 -10.14
N VAL A 222 4.05 -14.80 -9.81
CA VAL A 222 3.83 -14.34 -8.44
C VAL A 222 2.41 -14.65 -7.94
N ASP A 223 1.43 -14.62 -8.83
CA ASP A 223 0.04 -14.97 -8.50
C ASP A 223 -0.12 -16.49 -8.27
N ASP A 224 0.44 -17.34 -9.14
CA ASP A 224 0.39 -18.81 -9.01
C ASP A 224 1.05 -19.28 -7.71
N PHE A 225 2.20 -18.71 -7.35
CA PHE A 225 2.91 -19.05 -6.11
C PHE A 225 2.40 -18.28 -4.89
N GLN A 226 1.57 -17.25 -5.07
CA GLN A 226 1.08 -16.36 -4.03
C GLN A 226 2.22 -15.79 -3.17
N VAL A 227 3.13 -15.07 -3.81
CA VAL A 227 4.31 -14.45 -3.20
C VAL A 227 4.36 -12.95 -3.47
N ASP A 228 5.10 -12.21 -2.64
CA ASP A 228 5.31 -10.77 -2.81
C ASP A 228 6.05 -10.48 -4.12
N HIS A 229 5.43 -9.68 -4.98
CA HIS A 229 5.97 -9.29 -6.28
C HIS A 229 7.08 -8.23 -6.21
N LEU A 230 7.28 -7.59 -5.07
CA LEU A 230 8.33 -6.58 -4.88
C LEU A 230 9.64 -7.16 -4.36
N GLY A 231 9.71 -8.47 -4.11
CA GLY A 231 10.94 -9.14 -3.71
C GLY A 231 11.53 -8.68 -2.37
N ARG A 232 10.68 -8.34 -1.40
CA ARG A 232 11.08 -7.80 -0.10
C ARG A 232 11.26 -8.89 0.97
N LEU A 233 11.85 -10.02 0.60
CA LEU A 233 12.02 -11.18 1.48
C LEU A 233 12.63 -10.87 2.85
N ASN A 234 13.54 -9.90 2.92
CA ASN A 234 14.24 -9.56 4.17
C ASN A 234 13.61 -8.38 4.92
N GLU A 235 12.76 -7.61 4.26
CA GLU A 235 12.10 -6.42 4.84
C GLU A 235 10.77 -6.78 5.47
N ILE A 236 10.02 -7.66 4.83
CA ILE A 236 8.67 -8.05 5.22
C ILE A 236 8.55 -9.54 5.59
N GLY A 237 9.68 -10.19 5.95
CA GLY A 237 9.73 -11.59 6.35
C GLY A 237 10.00 -12.55 5.18
N ASN A 238 9.15 -13.56 4.97
CA ASN A 238 9.36 -14.60 3.95
C ASN A 238 8.73 -14.30 2.59
N GLY A 239 8.04 -13.18 2.46
CA GLY A 239 7.39 -12.77 1.21
C GLY A 239 6.24 -13.67 0.76
N LEU A 240 5.70 -14.52 1.64
CA LEU A 240 4.56 -15.38 1.32
C LEU A 240 3.24 -14.64 1.58
N LEU A 241 2.24 -14.88 0.72
CA LEU A 241 0.90 -14.36 0.88
C LEU A 241 -0.04 -15.48 1.34
N GLU A 242 -0.81 -15.24 2.38
CA GLU A 242 -1.84 -16.14 2.85
C GLU A 242 -3.13 -15.92 2.05
N PHE A 243 -3.71 -17.00 1.53
CA PHE A 243 -5.03 -16.96 0.93
C PHE A 243 -6.10 -16.92 2.03
N ILE A 244 -6.93 -15.89 1.99
CA ILE A 244 -8.09 -15.75 2.88
C ILE A 244 -9.34 -16.17 2.11
N PRO A 245 -10.02 -17.26 2.50
CA PRO A 245 -11.24 -17.69 1.86
C PRO A 245 -12.39 -16.70 2.15
N LYS A 246 -13.38 -16.63 1.24
CA LYS A 246 -14.48 -15.65 1.28
C LYS A 246 -15.27 -15.68 2.60
N GLU A 247 -15.40 -16.86 3.20
CA GLU A 247 -16.12 -17.09 4.47
C GLU A 247 -15.44 -16.39 5.66
N LYS A 248 -14.15 -16.04 5.51
CA LYS A 248 -13.33 -15.33 6.53
C LYS A 248 -13.14 -13.85 6.23
N PHE A 249 -13.81 -13.31 5.22
CA PHE A 249 -13.73 -11.89 4.93
C PHE A 249 -14.32 -11.06 6.08
N ASN A 250 -13.59 -10.01 6.48
CA ASN A 250 -14.15 -8.99 7.35
C ASN A 250 -15.20 -8.14 6.59
N ASP A 251 -15.89 -7.21 7.27
CA ASP A 251 -16.93 -6.38 6.65
C ASP A 251 -16.38 -5.58 5.44
N LEU A 252 -15.20 -5.00 5.56
CA LEU A 252 -14.58 -4.22 4.52
C LEU A 252 -14.27 -5.08 3.27
N GLN A 253 -13.65 -6.24 3.44
CA GLN A 253 -13.35 -7.15 2.34
C GLN A 253 -14.60 -7.69 1.66
N ARG A 254 -15.64 -8.02 2.43
CA ARG A 254 -16.92 -8.53 1.90
C ARG A 254 -17.57 -7.47 1.00
N ARG A 255 -17.66 -6.24 1.46
CA ARG A 255 -18.23 -5.13 0.68
C ARG A 255 -17.42 -4.80 -0.56
N LEU A 256 -16.09 -4.85 -0.47
CA LEU A 256 -15.22 -4.66 -1.63
C LEU A 256 -15.41 -5.78 -2.66
N PHE A 257 -15.53 -7.03 -2.19
CA PHE A 257 -15.79 -8.18 -3.05
C PHE A 257 -17.15 -8.11 -3.74
N GLU A 258 -18.19 -7.65 -3.03
CA GLU A 258 -19.53 -7.45 -3.62
C GLU A 258 -19.52 -6.43 -4.75
N MET A 259 -18.70 -5.37 -4.64
CA MET A 259 -18.55 -4.36 -5.68
C MET A 259 -17.63 -4.80 -6.83
N PHE A 260 -16.56 -5.50 -6.50
CA PHE A 260 -15.48 -5.86 -7.43
C PHE A 260 -14.98 -7.28 -7.20
N PRO A 261 -15.74 -8.31 -7.61
CA PRO A 261 -15.36 -9.71 -7.39
C PRO A 261 -14.03 -10.09 -8.06
N ASP A 262 -13.67 -9.43 -9.16
CA ASP A 262 -12.41 -9.67 -9.90
C ASP A 262 -11.14 -9.31 -9.09
N PHE A 263 -11.30 -8.57 -8.00
CA PHE A 263 -10.19 -8.26 -7.10
C PHE A 263 -9.77 -9.43 -6.20
N ALA A 264 -10.50 -10.55 -6.19
CA ALA A 264 -10.14 -11.74 -5.45
C ALA A 264 -9.57 -12.84 -6.36
N VAL A 265 -8.71 -13.70 -5.79
CA VAL A 265 -8.42 -15.01 -6.41
C VAL A 265 -9.42 -16.04 -5.92
N GLU A 266 -9.73 -17.03 -6.77
CA GLU A 266 -10.75 -18.03 -6.46
C GLU A 266 -10.27 -19.09 -5.48
N SER A 267 -8.98 -19.41 -5.49
CA SER A 267 -8.45 -20.52 -4.72
C SER A 267 -7.05 -20.28 -4.17
N LYS A 268 -6.74 -21.07 -3.14
CA LYS A 268 -5.39 -21.18 -2.60
C LYS A 268 -4.47 -21.86 -3.63
N THR A 269 -3.20 -21.43 -3.67
CA THR A 269 -2.18 -22.08 -4.49
C THR A 269 -2.00 -23.57 -4.14
N GLN A 270 -1.72 -24.39 -5.14
CA GLN A 270 -1.40 -25.82 -4.99
C GLN A 270 0.06 -26.05 -4.59
N PHE A 271 0.92 -25.05 -4.68
CA PHE A 271 2.33 -25.17 -4.37
C PHE A 271 2.61 -25.28 -2.86
N SER A 272 3.50 -26.19 -2.51
CA SER A 272 3.95 -26.38 -1.13
C SER A 272 4.68 -25.12 -0.58
N ARG A 273 4.76 -24.99 0.75
CA ARG A 273 5.48 -23.91 1.39
C ARG A 273 6.94 -23.80 0.92
N LYS A 274 7.64 -24.94 0.73
CA LYS A 274 9.03 -24.96 0.24
C LYS A 274 9.15 -24.39 -1.17
N GLN A 275 8.25 -24.76 -2.08
CA GLN A 275 8.22 -24.23 -3.44
C GLN A 275 7.92 -22.71 -3.45
N ARG A 276 7.01 -22.27 -2.60
CA ARG A 276 6.67 -20.85 -2.45
C ARG A 276 7.82 -20.02 -1.88
N LEU A 277 8.56 -20.55 -0.90
CA LEU A 277 9.78 -19.90 -0.37
C LEU A 277 10.85 -19.76 -1.46
N LEU A 278 11.03 -20.80 -2.29
CA LEU A 278 11.94 -20.71 -3.43
C LEU A 278 11.47 -19.66 -4.45
N ALA A 279 10.16 -19.61 -4.75
CA ALA A 279 9.60 -18.60 -5.63
C ALA A 279 9.81 -17.18 -5.08
N SER A 280 9.56 -16.95 -3.79
CA SER A 280 9.82 -15.67 -3.12
C SER A 280 11.29 -15.26 -3.21
N PHE A 281 12.21 -16.19 -3.02
CA PHE A 281 13.63 -15.95 -3.20
C PHE A 281 13.99 -15.58 -4.65
N ILE A 282 13.43 -16.28 -5.64
CA ILE A 282 13.61 -15.97 -7.06
C ILE A 282 13.13 -14.55 -7.38
N VAL A 283 11.95 -14.15 -6.90
CA VAL A 283 11.44 -12.79 -7.06
C VAL A 283 12.40 -11.77 -6.45
N THR A 284 12.87 -12.02 -5.24
CA THR A 284 13.84 -11.14 -4.56
C THR A 284 15.13 -10.96 -5.37
N MET A 285 15.64 -12.03 -5.95
CA MET A 285 16.86 -11.98 -6.81
C MET A 285 16.59 -11.18 -8.09
N ILE A 286 15.43 -11.35 -8.71
CA ILE A 286 15.04 -10.63 -9.93
C ILE A 286 14.95 -9.12 -9.63
N VAL A 287 14.24 -8.73 -8.59
CA VAL A 287 13.99 -7.32 -8.25
C VAL A 287 15.26 -6.61 -7.80
N ASN A 288 16.13 -7.27 -7.04
CA ASN A 288 17.34 -6.65 -6.48
C ASN A 288 18.58 -6.70 -7.41
N GLN A 289 18.49 -7.34 -8.58
CA GLN A 289 19.60 -7.41 -9.55
C GLN A 289 19.17 -6.98 -10.96
N PRO A 290 18.81 -5.70 -11.17
CA PRO A 290 18.22 -5.24 -12.42
C PRO A 290 19.08 -5.42 -13.67
N LYS A 291 20.42 -5.46 -13.54
CA LYS A 291 21.31 -5.72 -14.69
C LYS A 291 21.25 -7.17 -15.20
N LYS A 292 20.97 -8.14 -14.33
CA LYS A 292 20.71 -9.54 -14.71
C LYS A 292 19.23 -9.79 -15.02
N ALA A 293 18.36 -8.89 -14.59
CA ALA A 293 16.93 -8.96 -14.83
C ALA A 293 16.56 -8.81 -16.30
N GLN A 294 17.40 -8.13 -17.14
CA GLN A 294 17.16 -8.04 -18.56
C GLN A 294 17.26 -9.42 -19.26
N ASP A 295 18.25 -10.23 -18.89
CA ASP A 295 18.40 -11.60 -19.41
C ASP A 295 17.27 -12.51 -18.89
N LEU A 296 16.88 -12.34 -17.64
CA LEU A 296 15.75 -13.02 -17.02
C LEU A 296 14.41 -12.56 -17.59
N SER A 297 14.26 -11.26 -17.94
CA SER A 297 13.09 -10.72 -18.64
C SER A 297 12.89 -11.42 -19.99
N ASN A 298 13.93 -11.54 -20.78
CA ASN A 298 13.88 -12.25 -22.06
C ASN A 298 13.51 -13.73 -21.87
N PHE A 299 13.92 -14.32 -20.77
CA PHE A 299 13.57 -15.70 -20.40
C PHE A 299 12.09 -15.84 -19.99
N PHE A 300 11.57 -14.95 -19.13
CA PHE A 300 10.14 -14.91 -18.76
C PHE A 300 9.23 -14.64 -19.97
N ILE A 301 9.68 -13.83 -20.92
CA ILE A 301 8.97 -13.53 -22.16
C ILE A 301 8.90 -14.75 -23.10
N SER A 302 9.92 -15.62 -23.09
CA SER A 302 10.05 -16.74 -24.04
C SER A 302 9.15 -17.97 -23.77
N LYS A 303 8.25 -17.93 -22.79
CA LYS A 303 7.31 -19.01 -22.41
C LYS A 303 7.93 -20.37 -22.01
N GLN A 304 9.25 -20.47 -21.86
CA GLN A 304 9.92 -21.73 -21.49
C GLN A 304 10.16 -21.85 -19.98
N PHE A 305 9.15 -21.57 -19.17
CA PHE A 305 9.15 -21.89 -17.75
C PHE A 305 8.86 -23.38 -17.54
N SER A 306 9.79 -24.24 -17.91
CA SER A 306 9.70 -25.68 -17.63
C SER A 306 10.58 -26.05 -16.42
N LEU A 307 10.31 -27.21 -15.84
CA LEU A 307 11.17 -27.87 -14.83
C LEU A 307 12.67 -27.91 -15.22
N TYR A 308 12.99 -27.74 -16.49
CA TYR A 308 14.33 -27.64 -17.06
C TYR A 308 15.09 -26.39 -16.58
N PHE A 309 14.38 -25.28 -16.31
CA PHE A 309 14.96 -24.08 -15.71
C PHE A 309 15.38 -24.30 -14.25
N LEU A 310 14.54 -24.96 -13.46
CA LEU A 310 14.89 -25.34 -12.09
C LEU A 310 16.12 -26.26 -12.05
N ALA A 311 16.28 -27.18 -12.98
CA ALA A 311 17.39 -28.11 -13.02
C ALA A 311 18.72 -27.49 -13.47
N LYS A 312 18.72 -26.51 -14.39
CA LYS A 312 19.94 -25.83 -14.87
C LYS A 312 20.39 -24.64 -14.03
N ILE A 313 19.46 -23.93 -13.41
CA ILE A 313 19.79 -22.76 -12.56
C ILE A 313 20.01 -23.18 -11.12
N PHE A 314 19.55 -24.34 -10.70
CA PHE A 314 19.74 -24.85 -9.33
C PHE A 314 21.20 -24.78 -8.83
N PRO A 315 22.24 -25.13 -9.61
CA PRO A 315 23.63 -24.97 -9.16
C PRO A 315 24.09 -23.52 -9.00
N CYS A 316 23.64 -22.63 -9.90
CA CYS A 316 23.93 -21.19 -9.81
C CYS A 316 23.14 -20.51 -8.70
N LEU A 317 21.89 -20.92 -8.47
CA LEU A 317 21.06 -20.49 -7.36
C LEU A 317 21.63 -20.97 -6.01
N LEU A 318 22.14 -22.19 -5.92
CA LEU A 318 22.77 -22.70 -4.69
C LEU A 318 24.01 -21.89 -4.31
N SER A 319 24.86 -21.52 -5.24
CA SER A 319 26.01 -20.66 -5.00
C SER A 319 25.59 -19.23 -4.62
N GLY A 320 24.54 -18.70 -5.23
CA GLY A 320 23.92 -17.42 -4.89
C GLY A 320 23.26 -17.42 -3.51
N ILE A 321 22.56 -18.51 -3.16
CA ILE A 321 21.95 -18.75 -1.84
C ILE A 321 23.02 -18.80 -0.76
N LEU A 322 24.09 -19.53 -0.96
CA LEU A 322 25.22 -19.61 -0.02
C LEU A 322 25.92 -18.25 0.15
N SER A 323 26.18 -17.53 -0.93
CA SER A 323 26.73 -16.17 -0.90
C SER A 323 25.81 -15.18 -0.19
N PHE A 324 24.51 -15.28 -0.40
CA PHE A 324 23.49 -14.43 0.23
C PHE A 324 23.33 -14.74 1.72
N LEU A 325 23.25 -16.00 2.11
CA LEU A 325 23.21 -16.42 3.52
C LEU A 325 24.48 -16.02 4.28
N THR A 326 25.63 -16.08 3.63
CA THR A 326 26.91 -15.59 4.21
C THR A 326 26.92 -14.06 4.34
N SER A 327 26.29 -13.31 3.41
CA SER A 327 26.18 -11.85 3.51
C SER A 327 25.19 -11.39 4.61
N ILE A 328 24.08 -12.13 4.81
CA ILE A 328 23.15 -11.89 5.92
C ILE A 328 23.82 -12.17 7.26
N SER A 329 24.56 -13.28 7.36
CA SER A 329 25.32 -13.60 8.57
C SER A 329 26.33 -12.49 8.90
N LYS A 330 27.07 -11.98 7.90
CA LYS A 330 28.02 -10.86 8.08
C LYS A 330 27.33 -9.54 8.46
N ARG A 331 26.14 -9.23 7.91
CA ARG A 331 25.35 -8.04 8.29
C ARG A 331 24.77 -8.16 9.71
N LYS A 332 24.23 -9.31 10.11
CA LYS A 332 23.77 -9.56 11.49
C LYS A 332 24.91 -9.41 12.50
N VAL A 333 26.09 -9.95 12.21
CA VAL A 333 27.27 -9.81 13.06
C VAL A 333 27.73 -8.35 13.15
N LYS A 334 27.62 -7.58 12.05
CA LYS A 334 27.99 -6.15 12.05
C LYS A 334 26.99 -5.29 12.84
N LEU A 335 25.67 -5.60 12.75
CA LEU A 335 24.63 -4.95 13.55
C LEU A 335 24.73 -5.26 15.05
N LEU A 336 25.02 -6.51 15.40
CA LEU A 336 25.26 -6.90 16.80
C LEU A 336 26.53 -6.23 17.36
N LYS A 337 27.59 -6.11 16.57
CA LYS A 337 28.79 -5.35 16.98
C LYS A 337 28.54 -3.86 17.15
N SER A 338 27.74 -3.22 16.29
CA SER A 338 27.40 -1.80 16.43
C SER A 338 26.50 -1.52 17.64
N GLN A 339 25.64 -2.45 18.03
CA GLN A 339 24.83 -2.34 19.25
C GLN A 339 25.66 -2.56 20.53
N TYR A 340 26.72 -3.37 20.48
CA TYR A 340 27.61 -3.57 21.62
C TYR A 340 28.58 -2.39 21.85
N ILE A 341 28.92 -1.62 20.82
CA ILE A 341 29.81 -0.44 20.91
C ILE A 341 29.08 0.82 21.40
N SER A 342 27.75 0.84 21.31
CA SER A 342 26.92 1.97 21.80
C SER A 342 26.49 1.84 23.28
N VAL A 343 26.98 0.82 24.00
CA VAL A 343 26.68 0.55 25.43
C VAL A 343 27.94 0.61 26.30
N GLN A 344 29.09 0.98 25.73
CA GLN A 344 30.28 1.43 26.45
C GLN A 344 30.53 2.92 26.17
#